data_b5482c47b1f649ea817cca2048b92df3
#
_entry.id   b5482c47b1f649ea817cca2048b92df3
#
_cell.length_a   1.000
_cell.length_b   1.000
_cell.length_c   1.000
_cell.angle_alpha   90.00
_cell.angle_beta   90.00
_cell.angle_gamma   90.00
#
_symmetry.space_group_name_H-M   'P 1'
#
loop_
_entity.id
_entity.type
_entity.pdbx_description
1 polymer ?
#
loop_
_entity_poly.entity_id
_entity_poly.type
_entity_poly.pdbx_seq_one_letter_code
_entity_poly.pdbx_strand_id
1 'polypeptide(L)'
;MKEKSFLIIAASIGSGHMRAAEAVAEALEIEYPGARIKIVDFSAWQVSPATAFMKASYLFLLRFIPNLYDLMYRFTGGKRGGLSMQSLISAVTARDIRALVRRFQPDTIICTHPFPAGAVSWRRARHSGEFIFTTVITDYSVHQMWIYPNADGYFVAREAMKTEL
;
A
#
# COMPACT_ATOMS: atom_id res chain seq x y z
N MET A 1 4.58 22.67 19.10
CA MET A 1 5.09 21.58 18.23
C MET A 1 4.01 21.31 17.18
N LYS A 2 4.36 21.11 15.92
CA LYS A 2 3.38 20.73 14.88
C LYS A 2 2.78 19.35 15.24
N GLU A 3 1.46 19.23 15.24
CA GLU A 3 0.76 17.97 15.43
C GLU A 3 1.18 16.96 14.35
N LYS A 4 1.63 15.76 14.76
CA LYS A 4 2.00 14.68 13.82
C LYS A 4 0.78 14.18 13.06
N SER A 5 0.93 13.90 11.78
CA SER A 5 -0.15 13.44 10.90
C SER A 5 0.22 12.14 10.20
N PHE A 6 -0.54 11.08 10.47
CA PHE A 6 -0.36 9.75 9.91
C PHE A 6 -1.52 9.40 8.97
N LEU A 7 -1.19 8.95 7.77
CA LEU A 7 -2.14 8.41 6.80
C LEU A 7 -1.83 6.92 6.60
N ILE A 8 -2.75 6.06 7.03
CA ILE A 8 -2.65 4.62 6.86
C ILE A 8 -3.51 4.23 5.67
N ILE A 9 -2.92 3.62 4.64
CA ILE A 9 -3.63 3.24 3.43
C ILE A 9 -3.70 1.72 3.36
N ALA A 10 -4.90 1.19 3.55
CA ALA A 10 -5.23 -0.22 3.49
C ALA A 10 -6.11 -0.53 2.28
N ALA A 11 -6.49 -1.78 2.10
CA ALA A 11 -7.56 -2.16 1.18
C ALA A 11 -8.38 -3.29 1.79
N SER A 12 -9.71 -3.22 1.67
CA SER A 12 -10.64 -4.24 2.13
C SER A 12 -10.73 -5.42 1.14
N ILE A 13 -9.58 -5.88 0.67
CA ILE A 13 -9.42 -7.08 -0.15
C ILE A 13 -8.90 -8.16 0.79
N GLY A 14 -9.83 -8.96 1.35
CA GLY A 14 -9.53 -9.76 2.55
C GLY A 14 -9.56 -8.93 3.84
N SER A 15 -9.48 -9.59 4.99
CA SER A 15 -9.56 -8.91 6.30
C SER A 15 -8.20 -8.49 6.86
N GLY A 16 -7.09 -9.13 6.45
CA GLY A 16 -5.78 -8.96 7.06
C GLY A 16 -5.22 -7.54 6.95
N HIS A 17 -5.33 -6.93 5.78
CA HIS A 17 -4.80 -5.58 5.53
C HIS A 17 -5.48 -4.51 6.38
N MET A 18 -6.80 -4.58 6.52
CA MET A 18 -7.56 -3.63 7.37
C MET A 18 -7.25 -3.84 8.85
N ARG A 19 -7.17 -5.10 9.32
CA ARG A 19 -6.79 -5.41 10.71
C ARG A 19 -5.39 -4.92 11.05
N ALA A 20 -4.44 -5.07 10.13
CA ALA A 20 -3.10 -4.52 10.32
C ALA A 20 -3.12 -2.99 10.40
N ALA A 21 -3.92 -2.32 9.58
CA ALA A 21 -4.09 -0.87 9.63
C ALA A 21 -4.69 -0.39 10.94
N GLU A 22 -5.71 -1.08 11.46
CA GLU A 22 -6.34 -0.80 12.76
C GLU A 22 -5.33 -0.95 13.90
N ALA A 23 -4.57 -2.06 13.94
CA ALA A 23 -3.54 -2.28 14.96
C ALA A 23 -2.42 -1.23 14.93
N VAL A 24 -2.00 -0.81 13.73
CA VAL A 24 -1.03 0.27 13.58
C VAL A 24 -1.60 1.60 14.08
N ALA A 25 -2.86 1.90 13.80
CA ALA A 25 -3.51 3.12 14.30
C ALA A 25 -3.57 3.15 15.81
N GLU A 26 -4.01 2.05 16.45
CA GLU A 26 -4.05 1.91 17.91
C GLU A 26 -2.66 2.13 18.55
N ALA A 27 -1.61 1.52 17.98
CA ALA A 27 -0.25 1.71 18.45
C ALA A 27 0.22 3.16 18.31
N LEU A 28 -0.13 3.84 17.23
CA LEU A 28 0.21 5.24 17.00
C LEU A 28 -0.55 6.18 17.95
N GLU A 29 -1.80 5.88 18.28
CA GLU A 29 -2.58 6.65 19.27
C GLU A 29 -1.95 6.60 20.66
N ILE A 30 -1.41 5.43 21.05
CA ILE A 30 -0.70 5.25 22.33
C ILE A 30 0.64 5.99 22.32
N GLU A 31 1.43 5.85 21.26
CA GLU A 31 2.79 6.40 21.18
C GLU A 31 2.80 7.92 20.93
N TYR A 32 1.80 8.43 20.20
CA TYR A 32 1.66 9.84 19.85
C TYR A 32 0.29 10.39 20.23
N PRO A 33 -0.01 10.57 21.55
CA PRO A 33 -1.29 11.14 21.99
C PRO A 33 -1.53 12.50 21.34
N GLY A 34 -2.70 12.66 20.71
CA GLY A 34 -3.08 13.88 20.01
C GLY A 34 -2.60 13.96 18.55
N ALA A 35 -1.95 12.92 18.00
CA ALA A 35 -1.63 12.86 16.58
C ALA A 35 -2.90 12.70 15.75
N ARG A 36 -2.88 13.29 14.55
CA ARG A 36 -3.95 13.09 13.56
C ARG A 36 -3.72 11.80 12.80
N ILE A 37 -4.48 10.75 13.11
CA ILE A 37 -4.37 9.44 12.48
C ILE A 37 -5.60 9.21 11.60
N LYS A 38 -5.38 8.81 10.33
CA LYS A 38 -6.45 8.51 9.39
C LYS A 38 -6.19 7.19 8.67
N ILE A 39 -7.10 6.23 8.83
CA ILE A 39 -7.15 5.03 7.99
C ILE A 39 -8.02 5.34 6.76
N VAL A 40 -7.52 4.96 5.59
CA VAL A 40 -8.25 5.03 4.33
C VAL A 40 -8.29 3.65 3.69
N ASP A 41 -9.49 3.16 3.43
CA ASP A 41 -9.68 2.00 2.56
C ASP A 41 -9.54 2.44 1.11
N PHE A 42 -8.39 2.15 0.52
CA PHE A 42 -8.09 2.47 -0.87
C PHE A 42 -9.05 1.79 -1.85
N SER A 43 -9.59 0.64 -1.48
CA SER A 43 -10.57 -0.07 -2.31
C SER A 43 -11.91 0.65 -2.40
N ALA A 44 -12.28 1.43 -1.40
CA ALA A 44 -13.47 2.29 -1.38
C ALA A 44 -13.18 3.71 -1.89
N TRP A 45 -11.92 4.14 -1.85
CA TRP A 45 -11.47 5.45 -2.32
C TRP A 45 -11.26 5.41 -3.83
N GLN A 46 -12.24 5.88 -4.58
CA GLN A 46 -12.20 5.88 -6.05
C GLN A 46 -12.42 7.29 -6.58
N VAL A 47 -11.32 7.93 -7.00
CA VAL A 47 -11.35 9.22 -7.70
C VAL A 47 -11.27 9.01 -9.22
N SER A 48 -10.72 7.87 -9.65
CA SER A 48 -10.45 7.56 -11.05
C SER A 48 -11.27 6.37 -11.55
N PRO A 49 -11.95 6.47 -12.70
CA PRO A 49 -12.61 5.32 -13.35
C PRO A 49 -11.62 4.17 -13.66
N ALA A 50 -10.36 4.49 -13.95
CA ALA A 50 -9.33 3.48 -14.21
C ALA A 50 -9.02 2.62 -12.97
N THR A 51 -8.95 3.23 -11.78
CA THR A 51 -8.79 2.49 -10.51
C THR A 51 -10.02 1.64 -10.22
N ALA A 52 -11.21 2.14 -10.48
CA ALA A 52 -12.46 1.37 -10.33
C ALA A 52 -12.48 0.14 -11.26
N PHE A 53 -12.11 0.31 -12.52
CA PHE A 53 -12.03 -0.79 -13.49
C PHE A 53 -10.96 -1.82 -13.09
N MET A 54 -9.77 -1.37 -12.69
CA MET A 54 -8.70 -2.25 -12.22
C MET A 54 -9.16 -3.11 -11.02
N LYS A 55 -9.82 -2.49 -10.04
CA LYS A 55 -10.40 -3.20 -8.89
C LYS A 55 -11.44 -4.23 -9.32
N ALA A 56 -12.38 -3.85 -10.18
CA ALA A 56 -13.43 -4.74 -10.64
C ALA A 56 -12.84 -5.95 -11.39
N SER A 57 -11.84 -5.74 -12.25
CA SER A 57 -11.14 -6.80 -12.98
C SER A 57 -10.40 -7.74 -12.02
N TYR A 58 -9.71 -7.19 -11.02
CA TYR A 58 -9.02 -7.98 -10.01
C TYR A 58 -9.97 -8.86 -9.20
N LEU A 59 -11.09 -8.29 -8.69
CA LEU A 59 -12.10 -9.05 -7.95
C LEU A 59 -12.80 -10.10 -8.81
N PHE A 60 -13.03 -9.80 -10.08
CA PHE A 60 -13.56 -10.76 -11.05
C PHE A 60 -12.61 -11.95 -11.24
N LEU A 61 -11.31 -11.68 -11.43
CA LEU A 61 -10.30 -12.75 -11.53
C LEU A 61 -10.28 -13.65 -10.29
N LEU A 62 -10.22 -13.06 -9.11
CA LEU A 62 -10.22 -13.81 -7.86
C LEU A 62 -11.44 -14.70 -7.71
N ARG A 63 -12.62 -14.20 -8.09
CA ARG A 63 -13.88 -14.92 -7.87
C ARG A 63 -14.15 -15.98 -8.92
N PHE A 64 -13.86 -15.71 -10.20
CA PHE A 64 -14.31 -16.54 -11.31
C PHE A 64 -13.19 -17.31 -12.02
N ILE A 65 -11.94 -16.86 -11.91
CA ILE A 65 -10.81 -17.48 -12.61
C ILE A 65 -9.59 -17.60 -11.66
N PRO A 66 -9.72 -18.31 -10.52
CA PRO A 66 -8.65 -18.36 -9.51
C PRO A 66 -7.34 -18.95 -10.05
N ASN A 67 -7.39 -19.93 -10.96
CA ASN A 67 -6.19 -20.53 -11.56
C ASN A 67 -5.40 -19.50 -12.40
N LEU A 68 -6.07 -18.57 -13.06
CA LEU A 68 -5.40 -17.50 -13.81
C LEU A 68 -4.79 -16.47 -12.84
N TYR A 69 -5.47 -16.20 -11.73
CA TYR A 69 -4.91 -15.38 -10.67
C TYR A 69 -3.63 -16.00 -10.09
N ASP A 70 -3.62 -17.29 -9.78
CA ASP A 70 -2.44 -18.00 -9.27
C ASP A 70 -1.28 -17.96 -10.27
N LEU A 71 -1.58 -18.15 -11.55
CA LEU A 71 -0.59 -18.04 -12.63
C LEU A 71 -0.01 -16.63 -12.73
N MET A 72 -0.85 -15.61 -12.69
CA MET A 72 -0.43 -14.19 -12.65
C MET A 72 0.41 -13.89 -11.41
N TYR A 73 -0.01 -14.35 -10.22
CA TYR A 73 0.73 -14.15 -8.97
C TYR A 73 2.13 -14.76 -9.04
N ARG A 74 2.26 -16.00 -9.55
CA ARG A 74 3.55 -16.66 -9.77
C ARG A 74 4.42 -15.92 -10.80
N PHE A 75 3.82 -15.44 -11.89
CA PHE A 75 4.52 -14.67 -12.92
C PHE A 75 5.02 -13.32 -12.37
N THR A 76 4.24 -12.63 -11.56
CA THR A 76 4.60 -11.35 -10.94
C THR A 76 5.54 -11.51 -9.74
N GLY A 77 5.74 -12.72 -9.21
CA GLY A 77 6.74 -13.01 -8.17
C GLY A 77 8.19 -12.84 -8.62
N GLY A 78 8.46 -12.94 -9.93
CA GLY A 78 9.78 -12.66 -10.49
C GLY A 78 10.03 -11.16 -10.68
N LYS A 79 11.31 -10.73 -10.59
CA LYS A 79 11.70 -9.31 -10.69
C LYS A 79 11.10 -8.59 -11.91
N ARG A 80 11.20 -9.17 -13.11
CA ARG A 80 10.71 -8.51 -14.35
C ARG A 80 9.19 -8.36 -14.37
N GLY A 81 8.46 -9.44 -14.09
CA GLY A 81 6.99 -9.43 -14.08
C GLY A 81 6.45 -8.54 -12.94
N GLY A 82 7.06 -8.62 -11.75
CA GLY A 82 6.70 -7.80 -10.59
C GLY A 82 6.87 -6.31 -10.85
N LEU A 83 8.01 -5.88 -11.39
CA LEU A 83 8.27 -4.47 -11.72
C LEU A 83 7.32 -3.91 -12.78
N SER A 84 6.99 -4.69 -13.80
CA SER A 84 6.03 -4.28 -14.82
C SER A 84 4.63 -4.08 -14.25
N MET A 85 4.17 -5.01 -13.41
CA MET A 85 2.88 -4.92 -12.73
C MET A 85 2.85 -3.76 -11.73
N GLN A 86 3.92 -3.57 -10.94
CA GLN A 86 4.05 -2.42 -10.03
C GLN A 86 3.93 -1.09 -10.79
N SER A 87 4.61 -0.96 -11.93
CA SER A 87 4.58 0.27 -12.75
C SER A 87 3.18 0.56 -13.27
N LEU A 88 2.48 -0.45 -13.76
CA LEU A 88 1.11 -0.33 -14.25
C LEU A 88 0.15 0.10 -13.13
N ILE A 89 0.16 -0.61 -12.00
CA ILE A 89 -0.69 -0.30 -10.84
C ILE A 89 -0.38 1.10 -10.32
N SER A 90 0.91 1.46 -10.22
CA SER A 90 1.33 2.79 -9.76
C SER A 90 0.82 3.91 -10.66
N ALA A 91 0.87 3.72 -11.99
CA ALA A 91 0.38 4.70 -12.95
C ALA A 91 -1.15 4.88 -12.83
N VAL A 92 -1.89 3.79 -12.72
CA VAL A 92 -3.36 3.82 -12.59
C VAL A 92 -3.78 4.50 -11.27
N THR A 93 -3.09 4.19 -10.16
CA THR A 93 -3.44 4.66 -8.82
C THR A 93 -2.82 6.02 -8.44
N ALA A 94 -1.90 6.56 -9.26
CA ALA A 94 -1.17 7.80 -8.97
C ALA A 94 -2.08 9.01 -8.73
N ARG A 95 -3.21 9.11 -9.45
CA ARG A 95 -4.18 10.20 -9.30
C ARG A 95 -4.86 10.15 -7.94
N ASP A 96 -5.24 8.96 -7.51
CA ASP A 96 -5.95 8.74 -6.24
C ASP A 96 -5.02 9.03 -5.06
N ILE A 97 -3.76 8.55 -5.11
CA ILE A 97 -2.75 8.86 -4.10
C ILE A 97 -2.45 10.36 -4.03
N ARG A 98 -2.37 11.05 -5.18
CA ARG A 98 -2.19 12.50 -5.20
C ARG A 98 -3.34 13.23 -4.49
N ALA A 99 -4.59 12.80 -4.73
CA ALA A 99 -5.76 13.37 -4.08
C ALA A 99 -5.74 13.15 -2.56
N LEU A 100 -5.36 11.93 -2.11
CA LEU A 100 -5.20 11.59 -0.69
C LEU A 100 -4.16 12.47 -0.01
N VAL A 101 -2.95 12.57 -0.58
CA VAL A 101 -1.85 13.38 -0.01
C VAL A 101 -2.25 14.85 0.08
N ARG A 102 -2.86 15.40 -0.97
CA ARG A 102 -3.35 16.80 -0.95
C ARG A 102 -4.41 17.05 0.12
N ARG A 103 -5.32 16.09 0.32
CA ARG A 103 -6.41 16.22 1.28
C ARG A 103 -5.93 16.11 2.72
N PHE A 104 -5.07 15.15 3.02
CA PHE A 104 -4.68 14.82 4.39
C PHE A 104 -3.36 15.45 4.82
N GLN A 105 -2.51 15.85 3.89
CA GLN A 105 -1.18 16.46 4.14
C GLN A 105 -0.41 15.70 5.25
N PRO A 106 -0.19 14.38 5.09
CA PRO A 106 0.43 13.57 6.12
C PRO A 106 1.93 13.84 6.26
N ASP A 107 2.45 13.74 7.47
CA ASP A 107 3.90 13.68 7.72
C ASP A 107 4.44 12.26 7.48
N THR A 108 3.58 11.24 7.64
CA THR A 108 3.92 9.82 7.43
C THR A 108 2.78 9.09 6.71
N ILE A 109 3.12 8.31 5.71
CA ILE A 109 2.21 7.38 5.02
C ILE A 109 2.64 5.94 5.32
N ILE A 110 1.70 5.13 5.78
CA ILE A 110 1.90 3.70 6.07
C ILE A 110 0.96 2.90 5.17
N CYS A 111 1.50 2.03 4.32
CA CYS A 111 0.70 1.15 3.48
C CYS A 111 0.66 -0.26 4.06
N THR A 112 -0.54 -0.81 4.24
CA THR A 112 -0.75 -2.22 4.62
C THR A 112 -1.23 -3.08 3.45
N HIS A 113 -1.20 -2.52 2.22
CA HIS A 113 -1.54 -3.22 0.98
C HIS A 113 -0.59 -2.80 -0.15
N PRO A 114 -0.13 -3.74 -1.03
CA PRO A 114 0.88 -3.44 -2.04
C PRO A 114 0.38 -2.49 -3.15
N PHE A 115 -0.90 -2.50 -3.51
CA PHE A 115 -1.39 -1.71 -4.65
C PHE A 115 -1.22 -0.18 -4.48
N PRO A 116 -1.62 0.45 -3.36
CA PRO A 116 -1.36 1.87 -3.17
C PRO A 116 0.11 2.19 -2.94
N ALA A 117 0.90 1.24 -2.40
CA ALA A 117 2.29 1.46 -2.04
C ALA A 117 3.17 1.86 -3.24
N GLY A 118 2.90 1.30 -4.43
CA GLY A 118 3.63 1.66 -5.65
C GLY A 118 3.45 3.13 -6.04
N ALA A 119 2.23 3.65 -6.00
CA ALA A 119 1.96 5.05 -6.33
C ALA A 119 2.48 6.02 -5.24
N VAL A 120 2.49 5.59 -3.97
CA VAL A 120 3.13 6.34 -2.87
C VAL A 120 4.64 6.42 -3.11
N SER A 121 5.29 5.30 -3.41
CA SER A 121 6.72 5.24 -3.75
C SER A 121 7.06 6.14 -4.95
N TRP A 122 6.25 6.07 -6.01
CA TRP A 122 6.42 6.90 -7.20
C TRP A 122 6.30 8.40 -6.89
N ARG A 123 5.36 8.79 -6.03
CA ARG A 123 5.23 10.16 -5.57
C ARG A 123 6.43 10.58 -4.72
N ARG A 124 6.86 9.73 -3.79
CA ARG A 124 8.04 9.96 -2.94
C ARG A 124 9.31 10.22 -3.76
N ALA A 125 9.48 9.48 -4.87
CA ALA A 125 10.61 9.68 -5.79
C ALA A 125 10.64 11.08 -6.43
N ARG A 126 9.47 11.70 -6.64
CA ARG A 126 9.33 13.01 -7.30
C ARG A 126 9.22 14.20 -6.34
N HIS A 127 8.85 13.92 -5.10
CA HIS A 127 8.66 14.90 -4.04
C HIS A 127 9.38 14.43 -2.78
N SER A 128 10.72 14.35 -2.88
CA SER A 128 11.58 13.93 -1.79
C SER A 128 11.38 14.81 -0.56
N GLY A 129 11.23 14.19 0.62
CA GLY A 129 11.03 14.92 1.87
C GLY A 129 9.60 15.38 2.16
N GLU A 130 8.62 15.13 1.27
CA GLU A 130 7.22 15.51 1.50
C GLU A 130 6.59 14.75 2.68
N PHE A 131 6.91 13.47 2.84
CA PHE A 131 6.46 12.59 3.93
C PHE A 131 7.40 11.39 4.10
N ILE A 132 7.34 10.73 5.24
CA ILE A 132 7.96 9.41 5.46
C ILE A 132 7.03 8.34 4.86
N PHE A 133 7.59 7.34 4.16
CA PHE A 133 6.83 6.25 3.58
C PHE A 133 7.30 4.89 4.08
N THR A 134 6.40 4.14 4.71
CA THR A 134 6.66 2.78 5.19
C THR A 134 5.59 1.81 4.73
N THR A 135 5.92 0.51 4.71
CA THR A 135 4.96 -0.55 4.42
C THR A 135 4.93 -1.60 5.53
N VAL A 136 3.74 -2.11 5.81
CA VAL A 136 3.52 -3.25 6.71
C VAL A 136 3.14 -4.44 5.84
N ILE A 137 4.06 -5.39 5.70
CA ILE A 137 3.86 -6.59 4.90
C ILE A 137 2.98 -7.56 5.67
N THR A 138 1.78 -7.80 5.18
CA THR A 138 0.77 -8.66 5.81
C THR A 138 0.77 -10.07 5.26
N ASP A 139 1.57 -10.34 4.22
CA ASP A 139 1.74 -11.66 3.63
C ASP A 139 2.72 -12.51 4.46
N TYR A 140 2.64 -13.84 4.33
CA TYR A 140 3.55 -14.77 5.02
C TYR A 140 4.97 -14.82 4.42
N SER A 141 5.16 -14.30 3.21
CA SER A 141 6.44 -14.18 2.49
C SER A 141 6.53 -12.83 1.81
N VAL A 142 7.76 -12.40 1.50
CA VAL A 142 7.98 -11.13 0.80
C VAL A 142 7.82 -11.34 -0.71
N HIS A 143 6.72 -10.84 -1.25
CA HIS A 143 6.49 -10.83 -2.70
C HIS A 143 7.07 -9.55 -3.33
N GLN A 144 7.58 -9.62 -4.57
CA GLN A 144 8.16 -8.46 -5.27
C GLN A 144 7.23 -7.23 -5.29
N MET A 145 5.92 -7.44 -5.28
CA MET A 145 4.93 -6.35 -5.23
C MET A 145 4.98 -5.49 -3.96
N TRP A 146 5.69 -5.93 -2.90
CA TRP A 146 5.90 -5.15 -1.68
C TRP A 146 7.17 -4.31 -1.71
N ILE A 147 8.13 -4.61 -2.59
CA ILE A 147 9.47 -4.01 -2.57
C ILE A 147 9.48 -2.74 -3.42
N TYR A 148 9.72 -1.61 -2.76
CA TYR A 148 9.75 -0.29 -3.39
C TYR A 148 11.03 0.48 -3.01
N PRO A 149 11.79 1.01 -3.99
CA PRO A 149 13.09 1.65 -3.73
C PRO A 149 13.01 2.95 -2.92
N ASN A 150 11.81 3.55 -2.83
CA ASN A 150 11.60 4.81 -2.12
C ASN A 150 10.84 4.62 -0.79
N ALA A 151 10.71 3.39 -0.30
CA ALA A 151 10.23 3.13 1.05
C ALA A 151 11.34 3.41 2.06
N ASP A 152 11.00 4.15 3.12
CA ASP A 152 11.92 4.46 4.23
C ASP A 152 12.04 3.29 5.21
N GLY A 153 11.08 2.34 5.18
CA GLY A 153 11.12 1.15 6.03
C GLY A 153 10.02 0.14 5.73
N TYR A 154 10.26 -1.07 6.26
CA TYR A 154 9.34 -2.21 6.18
C TYR A 154 9.09 -2.79 7.56
N PHE A 155 7.84 -3.13 7.83
CA PHE A 155 7.44 -3.93 8.98
C PHE A 155 7.04 -5.32 8.49
N VAL A 156 7.60 -6.35 9.08
CA VAL A 156 7.39 -7.75 8.71
C VAL A 156 6.91 -8.56 9.91
N ALA A 157 6.13 -9.61 9.68
CA ALA A 157 5.53 -10.41 10.74
C ALA A 157 6.55 -11.31 11.48
N ARG A 158 7.70 -11.61 10.87
CA ARG A 158 8.73 -12.50 11.44
C ARG A 158 10.13 -12.13 10.96
N GLU A 159 11.12 -12.43 11.81
CA GLU A 159 12.53 -12.11 11.57
C GLU A 159 13.06 -12.69 10.24
N ALA A 160 12.69 -13.93 9.91
CA ALA A 160 13.13 -14.58 8.67
C ALA A 160 12.76 -13.80 7.39
N MET A 161 11.70 -12.98 7.41
CA MET A 161 11.31 -12.17 6.26
C MET A 161 12.25 -10.99 5.99
N LYS A 162 13.06 -10.58 6.97
CA LYS A 162 14.04 -9.51 6.78
C LYS A 162 15.13 -9.87 5.77
N THR A 163 15.44 -11.15 5.66
CA THR A 163 16.44 -11.63 4.68
C THR A 163 15.88 -11.73 3.27
N GLU A 164 14.55 -11.61 3.11
CA GLU A 164 13.86 -11.61 1.82
C GLU A 164 13.69 -10.19 1.24
N LEU A 165 13.95 -9.14 2.06
CA LEU A 165 13.91 -7.72 1.68
C LEU A 165 15.23 -7.28 1.02
#